data_f0f6e81f45770a7b345dc4dd3c97df09
#
_entry.id   f0f6e81f45770a7b345dc4dd3c97df09
#
_cell.length_a   1.000
_cell.length_b   1.000
_cell.length_c   1.000
_cell.angle_alpha   90.00
_cell.angle_beta   90.00
_cell.angle_gamma   90.00
#
_symmetry.space_group_name_H-M   'P 1'
#
loop_
_entity.id
_entity.type
_entity.pdbx_description
1 polymer ?
#
loop_
_entity_poly.entity_id
_entity_poly.type
_entity_poly.pdbx_seq_one_letter_code
_entity_poly.pdbx_strand_id
1 'polypeptide(L)'
;MTDKVKLLETSGSIYTYYYSLGDTIDYYYGNLLPSTGFIWLFDIVKYYDGLLLRIPNKANPNVLEEVVKQEKMLDVFKEHLRWNYIMGLGNVGDFNLACEQGHATDLINVAEALQEKKIAQIADDIYHRGENGNRVKLVLISGPSSSGKTTFSKRLSVQLMTNGLRPYPIALDNYFVNREDTPRDANGDY
;
A
#
# COMPACT_ATOMS: atom_id res chain seq x y z
N MET A 1 8.09 23.02 1.58
CA MET A 1 9.56 23.21 1.43
C MET A 1 10.35 22.61 2.60
N THR A 2 9.92 22.76 3.84
CA THR A 2 10.57 22.18 5.03
C THR A 2 10.75 20.67 5.01
N ASP A 3 9.81 19.94 4.44
CA ASP A 3 9.82 18.46 4.43
C ASP A 3 10.92 17.89 3.52
N LYS A 4 11.16 18.53 2.37
CA LYS A 4 12.24 18.17 1.46
C LYS A 4 13.61 18.54 2.02
N VAL A 5 13.72 19.63 2.77
CA VAL A 5 14.96 20.00 3.45
C VAL A 5 15.34 18.93 4.47
N LYS A 6 14.41 18.51 5.32
CA LYS A 6 14.64 17.40 6.26
C LYS A 6 15.10 16.11 5.58
N LEU A 7 14.46 15.76 4.44
CA LEU A 7 14.88 14.60 3.67
C LEU A 7 16.32 14.72 3.17
N LEU A 8 16.71 15.86 2.65
CA LEU A 8 18.06 16.10 2.12
C LEU A 8 19.09 16.09 3.25
N GLU A 9 18.81 16.75 4.38
CA GLU A 9 19.69 16.78 5.55
C GLU A 9 19.94 15.38 6.13
N THR A 10 18.93 14.52 6.13
CA THR A 10 19.00 13.15 6.67
C THR A 10 19.41 12.09 5.63
N SER A 11 19.59 12.44 4.36
CA SER A 11 19.96 11.48 3.31
C SER A 11 21.45 11.14 3.30
N GLY A 12 22.30 11.90 4.00
CA GLY A 12 23.75 11.76 3.96
C GLY A 12 24.39 12.13 2.62
N SER A 13 23.63 12.66 1.68
CA SER A 13 24.11 13.05 0.35
C SER A 13 24.83 14.40 0.40
N ILE A 14 26.04 14.47 -0.13
CA ILE A 14 26.82 15.72 -0.24
C ILE A 14 26.24 16.64 -1.31
N TYR A 15 25.67 16.06 -2.37
CA TYR A 15 25.07 16.77 -3.51
C TYR A 15 23.66 16.26 -3.76
N THR A 16 22.78 17.17 -4.18
CA THR A 16 21.47 16.82 -4.71
C THR A 16 21.22 17.54 -6.03
N TYR A 17 20.50 16.88 -6.92
CA TYR A 17 20.06 17.49 -8.17
C TYR A 17 18.67 18.11 -7.96
N TYR A 18 18.46 19.27 -8.54
CA TYR A 18 17.16 19.91 -8.58
C TYR A 18 16.82 20.32 -10.02
N TYR A 19 15.54 20.48 -10.26
CA TYR A 19 15.02 20.96 -11.53
C TYR A 19 14.34 22.30 -11.31
N SER A 20 14.42 23.17 -12.32
CA SER A 20 13.70 24.45 -12.33
C SER A 20 12.73 24.51 -13.51
N LEU A 21 11.53 25.04 -13.24
CA LEU A 21 10.52 25.36 -14.24
C LEU A 21 10.05 26.79 -13.99
N GLY A 22 10.54 27.76 -14.77
CA GLY A 22 10.41 29.17 -14.44
C GLY A 22 11.00 29.46 -13.06
N ASP A 23 10.21 30.05 -12.18
CA ASP A 23 10.60 30.40 -10.80
C ASP A 23 10.39 29.26 -9.80
N THR A 24 9.86 28.10 -10.24
CA THR A 24 9.63 26.96 -9.37
C THR A 24 10.82 26.02 -9.41
N ILE A 25 11.33 25.69 -8.23
CA ILE A 25 12.44 24.73 -8.05
C ILE A 25 11.92 23.55 -7.26
N ASP A 26 12.24 22.36 -7.72
CA ASP A 26 11.91 21.12 -7.02
C ASP A 26 12.92 19.99 -7.26
N TYR A 27 12.86 18.97 -6.42
CA TYR A 27 13.70 17.79 -6.41
C TYR A 27 12.92 16.57 -6.88
N TYR A 28 13.51 15.77 -7.78
CA TYR A 28 12.92 14.55 -8.32
C TYR A 28 13.96 13.42 -8.39
N TYR A 29 13.51 12.19 -8.23
CA TYR A 29 14.38 11.01 -8.24
C TYR A 29 14.80 10.53 -9.63
N GLY A 30 14.24 11.05 -10.68
CA GLY A 30 14.51 10.62 -12.04
C GLY A 30 14.64 11.78 -13.00
N ASN A 31 14.89 11.47 -14.26
CA ASN A 31 14.96 12.47 -15.31
C ASN A 31 13.56 13.00 -15.64
N LEU A 32 13.46 14.31 -15.76
CA LEU A 32 12.29 14.97 -16.28
C LEU A 32 12.38 15.16 -17.79
N LEU A 33 11.24 15.34 -18.43
CA LEU A 33 11.18 15.72 -19.84
C LEU A 33 11.80 17.12 -20.04
N PRO A 34 12.46 17.37 -21.18
CA PRO A 34 13.09 18.67 -21.45
C PRO A 34 12.11 19.85 -21.49
N SER A 35 10.82 19.59 -21.73
CA SER A 35 9.78 20.61 -21.81
C SER A 35 8.43 20.02 -21.48
N THR A 36 7.56 20.84 -20.85
CA THR A 36 6.15 20.51 -20.62
C THR A 36 5.37 20.29 -21.92
N GLY A 37 5.85 20.78 -23.07
CA GLY A 37 5.26 20.56 -24.38
C GLY A 37 5.19 19.09 -24.82
N PHE A 38 5.97 18.20 -24.18
CA PHE A 38 5.88 16.74 -24.41
C PHE A 38 4.70 16.10 -23.68
N ILE A 39 4.06 16.83 -22.75
CA ILE A 39 2.91 16.33 -21.97
C ILE A 39 1.65 16.93 -22.61
N TRP A 40 1.07 16.20 -23.54
CA TRP A 40 -0.10 16.68 -24.32
C TRP A 40 -1.41 15.98 -23.96
N LEU A 41 -1.35 14.82 -23.32
CA LEU A 41 -2.51 14.03 -22.95
C LEU A 41 -2.53 13.74 -21.45
N PHE A 42 -3.33 14.50 -20.72
CA PHE A 42 -3.65 14.27 -19.31
C PHE A 42 -4.98 14.93 -18.97
N ASP A 43 -5.54 14.55 -17.86
CA ASP A 43 -6.75 15.16 -17.31
C ASP A 43 -6.70 15.13 -15.79
N ILE A 44 -7.37 16.08 -15.14
CA ILE A 44 -7.49 16.13 -13.69
C ILE A 44 -8.96 16.19 -13.35
N VAL A 45 -9.46 15.17 -12.68
CA VAL A 45 -10.86 15.05 -12.30
C VAL A 45 -11.04 14.97 -10.80
N LYS A 46 -12.21 15.38 -10.31
CA LYS A 46 -12.55 15.17 -8.91
C LYS A 46 -12.70 13.68 -8.64
N TYR A 47 -12.03 13.20 -7.60
CA TYR A 47 -12.08 11.81 -7.16
C TYR A 47 -12.32 11.76 -5.67
N TYR A 48 -13.53 11.44 -5.26
CA TYR A 48 -14.02 11.54 -3.88
C TYR A 48 -13.79 12.94 -3.30
N ASP A 49 -12.96 13.07 -2.25
CA ASP A 49 -12.55 14.32 -1.61
C ASP A 49 -11.19 14.87 -2.10
N GLY A 50 -10.61 14.21 -3.10
CA GLY A 50 -9.33 14.58 -3.71
C GLY A 50 -9.41 14.79 -5.22
N LEU A 51 -8.25 14.75 -5.85
CA LEU A 51 -8.07 14.87 -7.29
C LEU A 51 -7.39 13.63 -7.84
N LEU A 52 -7.83 13.16 -9.00
CA LEU A 52 -7.23 12.08 -9.77
C LEU A 52 -6.57 12.67 -11.02
N LEU A 53 -5.26 12.50 -11.12
CA LEU A 53 -4.53 12.75 -12.36
C LEU A 53 -4.68 11.53 -13.26
N ARG A 54 -5.32 11.72 -14.41
CA ARG A 54 -5.44 10.71 -15.47
C ARG A 54 -4.27 10.85 -16.42
N ILE A 55 -3.63 9.74 -16.69
CA ILE A 55 -2.48 9.66 -17.60
C ILE A 55 -2.81 8.75 -18.79
N PRO A 56 -2.02 8.75 -19.86
CA PRO A 56 -2.19 7.85 -20.98
C PRO A 56 -2.22 6.39 -20.56
N ASN A 57 -3.13 5.63 -21.19
CA ASN A 57 -3.22 4.18 -20.99
C ASN A 57 -1.93 3.49 -21.49
N LYS A 58 -1.42 2.54 -20.70
CA LYS A 58 -0.16 1.86 -21.02
C LYS A 58 -0.23 1.04 -22.31
N ALA A 59 -1.38 0.43 -22.60
CA ALA A 59 -1.60 -0.36 -23.81
C ALA A 59 -1.92 0.52 -25.04
N ASN A 60 -2.57 1.66 -24.84
CA ASN A 60 -2.88 2.61 -25.90
C ASN A 60 -2.57 4.05 -25.44
N PRO A 61 -1.35 4.57 -25.69
CA PRO A 61 -0.93 5.88 -25.22
C PRO A 61 -1.69 7.07 -25.79
N ASN A 62 -2.58 6.87 -26.75
CA ASN A 62 -3.39 7.92 -27.36
C ASN A 62 -4.74 8.15 -26.65
N VAL A 63 -5.04 7.38 -25.60
CA VAL A 63 -6.25 7.51 -24.80
C VAL A 63 -5.90 7.58 -23.31
N LEU A 64 -6.71 8.27 -22.55
CA LEU A 64 -6.56 8.34 -21.10
C LEU A 64 -7.09 7.06 -20.44
N GLU A 65 -6.46 6.67 -19.32
CA GLU A 65 -7.00 5.62 -18.45
C GLU A 65 -8.44 5.94 -18.01
N GLU A 66 -9.27 4.91 -17.93
CA GLU A 66 -10.63 5.07 -17.44
C GLU A 66 -10.63 5.33 -15.93
N VAL A 67 -11.61 6.08 -15.47
CA VAL A 67 -11.79 6.36 -14.04
C VAL A 67 -12.49 5.18 -13.38
N VAL A 68 -11.72 4.41 -12.62
CA VAL A 68 -12.25 3.32 -11.81
C VAL A 68 -12.42 3.78 -10.37
N LYS A 69 -13.64 3.70 -9.83
CA LYS A 69 -13.89 4.03 -8.43
C LYS A 69 -13.43 2.88 -7.54
N GLN A 70 -12.48 3.17 -6.65
CA GLN A 70 -11.89 2.20 -5.72
C GLN A 70 -12.02 2.72 -4.28
N GLU A 71 -13.24 2.77 -3.77
CA GLU A 71 -13.55 3.31 -2.45
C GLU A 71 -12.77 2.60 -1.33
N LYS A 72 -12.80 1.27 -1.31
CA LYS A 72 -12.06 0.48 -0.30
C LYS A 72 -10.56 0.73 -0.33
N MET A 73 -9.98 0.92 -1.50
CA MET A 73 -8.56 1.25 -1.63
C MET A 73 -8.26 2.63 -1.06
N LEU A 74 -9.12 3.61 -1.36
CA LEU A 74 -9.00 4.96 -0.82
C LEU A 74 -9.10 4.96 0.72
N ASP A 75 -10.02 4.20 1.30
CA ASP A 75 -10.16 4.08 2.75
C ASP A 75 -8.90 3.50 3.40
N VAL A 76 -8.28 2.50 2.78
CA VAL A 76 -7.00 1.93 3.24
C VAL A 76 -5.89 2.97 3.19
N PHE A 77 -5.79 3.78 2.13
CA PHE A 77 -4.82 4.87 2.07
C PHE A 77 -5.06 5.93 3.16
N LYS A 78 -6.31 6.32 3.40
CA LYS A 78 -6.66 7.26 4.48
C LYS A 78 -6.31 6.70 5.87
N GLU A 79 -6.56 5.42 6.09
CA GLU A 79 -6.19 4.75 7.34
C GLU A 79 -4.68 4.75 7.53
N HIS A 80 -3.90 4.47 6.48
CA HIS A 80 -2.45 4.51 6.53
C HIS A 80 -1.90 5.92 6.84
N LEU A 81 -2.45 6.95 6.21
CA LEU A 81 -2.10 8.34 6.51
C LEU A 81 -2.41 8.69 7.98
N ARG A 82 -3.54 8.20 8.52
CA ARG A 82 -3.86 8.37 9.93
C ARG A 82 -2.85 7.68 10.86
N TRP A 83 -2.38 6.49 10.49
CA TRP A 83 -1.34 5.80 11.26
C TRP A 83 -0.02 6.57 11.27
N ASN A 84 0.39 7.08 10.11
CA ASN A 84 1.57 7.94 10.02
C ASN A 84 1.43 9.20 10.90
N TYR A 85 0.27 9.82 10.90
CA TYR A 85 -0.01 10.96 11.78
C TYR A 85 0.09 10.60 13.26
N ILE A 86 -0.46 9.45 13.68
CA ILE A 86 -0.36 8.95 15.08
C ILE A 86 1.11 8.76 15.48
N MET A 87 1.94 8.27 14.56
CA MET A 87 3.37 8.07 14.78
C MET A 87 4.20 9.36 14.69
N GLY A 88 3.59 10.50 14.35
CA GLY A 88 4.31 11.76 14.13
C GLY A 88 5.14 11.79 12.85
N LEU A 89 4.83 10.92 11.88
CA LEU A 89 5.59 10.75 10.64
C LEU A 89 4.81 11.38 9.47
N GLY A 90 5.07 12.64 9.16
CA GLY A 90 4.45 13.33 8.03
C GLY A 90 5.12 13.00 6.68
N ASN A 91 6.38 12.66 6.70
CA ASN A 91 7.21 12.42 5.51
C ASN A 91 8.44 11.56 5.86
N VAL A 92 9.21 11.18 4.83
CA VAL A 92 10.42 10.35 5.01
C VAL A 92 11.50 11.06 5.81
N GLY A 93 11.63 12.38 5.68
CA GLY A 93 12.58 13.16 6.48
C GLY A 93 12.28 13.10 7.99
N ASP A 94 11.01 13.16 8.38
CA ASP A 94 10.59 12.97 9.77
C ASP A 94 10.94 11.55 10.27
N PHE A 95 10.74 10.54 9.44
CA PHE A 95 11.11 9.16 9.75
C PHE A 95 12.63 9.01 9.95
N ASN A 96 13.43 9.52 9.03
CA ASN A 96 14.89 9.46 9.12
C ASN A 96 15.38 10.16 10.39
N LEU A 97 14.87 11.36 10.68
CA LEU A 97 15.22 12.13 11.87
C LEU A 97 14.87 11.36 13.16
N ALA A 98 13.69 10.74 13.21
CA ALA A 98 13.29 9.91 14.35
C ALA A 98 14.23 8.70 14.55
N CYS A 99 14.69 8.08 13.46
CA CYS A 99 15.68 7.00 13.52
C CYS A 99 17.05 7.50 14.03
N GLU A 100 17.53 8.64 13.56
CA GLU A 100 18.78 9.25 14.02
C GLU A 100 18.71 9.64 15.51
N GLN A 101 17.56 10.05 15.99
CA GLN A 101 17.30 10.38 17.40
C GLN A 101 17.12 9.14 18.29
N GLY A 102 17.19 7.93 17.74
CA GLY A 102 17.09 6.66 18.49
C GLY A 102 15.65 6.20 18.77
N HIS A 103 14.63 6.78 18.13
CA HIS A 103 13.22 6.44 18.32
C HIS A 103 12.73 5.28 17.43
N ALA A 104 13.62 4.61 16.69
CA ALA A 104 13.24 3.54 15.75
C ALA A 104 12.47 2.40 16.45
N THR A 105 12.89 2.00 17.65
CA THR A 105 12.21 0.92 18.41
C THR A 105 10.78 1.32 18.80
N ASP A 106 10.58 2.54 19.23
CA ASP A 106 9.26 3.05 19.62
C ASP A 106 8.32 3.08 18.41
N LEU A 107 8.83 3.53 17.25
CA LEU A 107 8.06 3.53 15.99
C LEU A 107 7.66 2.11 15.57
N ILE A 108 8.57 1.15 15.67
CA ILE A 108 8.28 -0.27 15.38
C ILE A 108 7.17 -0.78 16.30
N ASN A 109 7.31 -0.56 17.61
CA ASN A 109 6.34 -1.02 18.60
C ASN A 109 4.95 -0.43 18.35
N VAL A 110 4.85 0.87 18.04
CA VAL A 110 3.58 1.53 17.73
C VAL A 110 2.99 0.99 16.43
N ALA A 111 3.81 0.81 15.38
CA ALA A 111 3.35 0.28 14.10
C ALA A 111 2.82 -1.16 14.24
N GLU A 112 3.53 -2.01 14.99
CA GLU A 112 3.09 -3.38 15.27
C GLU A 112 1.80 -3.42 16.10
N ALA A 113 1.67 -2.56 17.10
CA ALA A 113 0.46 -2.46 17.91
C ALA A 113 -0.76 -2.00 17.08
N LEU A 114 -0.59 -1.03 16.18
CA LEU A 114 -1.64 -0.60 15.26
C LEU A 114 -2.06 -1.72 14.32
N GLN A 115 -1.10 -2.47 13.78
CA GLN A 115 -1.38 -3.62 12.92
C GLN A 115 -2.13 -4.72 13.68
N GLU A 116 -1.67 -5.08 14.87
CA GLU A 116 -2.32 -6.11 15.69
C GLU A 116 -3.75 -5.72 16.06
N LYS A 117 -3.96 -4.47 16.46
CA LYS A 117 -5.29 -3.91 16.72
C LYS A 117 -6.21 -4.05 15.51
N LYS A 118 -5.70 -3.81 14.29
CA LYS A 118 -6.48 -3.95 13.06
C LYS A 118 -6.83 -5.41 12.77
N ILE A 119 -5.91 -6.33 13.00
CA ILE A 119 -6.13 -7.77 12.81
C ILE A 119 -7.20 -8.26 13.81
N ALA A 120 -7.12 -7.81 15.07
CA ALA A 120 -8.14 -8.13 16.08
C ALA A 120 -9.53 -7.63 15.66
N GLN A 121 -9.65 -6.38 15.18
CA GLN A 121 -10.92 -5.86 14.66
C GLN A 121 -11.50 -6.70 13.53
N ILE A 122 -10.65 -7.17 12.59
CA ILE A 122 -11.09 -8.06 11.51
C ILE A 122 -11.60 -9.40 12.06
N ALA A 123 -10.93 -9.95 13.07
CA ALA A 123 -11.38 -11.19 13.72
C ALA A 123 -12.71 -11.00 14.44
N ASP A 124 -12.92 -9.87 15.11
CA ASP A 124 -14.17 -9.52 15.76
C ASP A 124 -15.31 -9.36 14.74
N ASP A 125 -15.06 -8.68 13.62
CA ASP A 125 -16.03 -8.55 12.52
C ASP A 125 -16.44 -9.91 11.95
N ILE A 126 -15.51 -10.84 11.80
CA ILE A 126 -15.78 -12.21 11.33
C ILE A 126 -16.67 -12.94 12.37
N TYR A 127 -16.35 -12.81 13.65
CA TYR A 127 -17.11 -13.42 14.74
C TYR A 127 -18.56 -12.90 14.81
N HIS A 128 -18.73 -11.56 14.84
CA HIS A 128 -20.05 -10.93 14.96
C HIS A 128 -20.96 -11.18 13.74
N ARG A 129 -20.40 -11.40 12.55
CA ARG A 129 -21.19 -11.86 11.40
C ARG A 129 -21.84 -13.23 11.68
N GLY A 130 -21.13 -14.10 12.42
CA GLY A 130 -21.66 -15.39 12.81
C GLY A 130 -22.85 -15.30 13.77
N GLU A 131 -22.81 -14.39 14.73
CA GLU A 131 -23.90 -14.13 15.66
C GLU A 131 -25.17 -13.61 14.96
N ASN A 132 -24.99 -12.83 13.88
CA ASN A 132 -26.08 -12.29 13.07
C ASN A 132 -26.60 -13.28 11.98
N GLY A 133 -26.28 -14.56 12.07
CA GLY A 133 -26.73 -15.59 11.12
C GLY A 133 -25.91 -15.67 9.81
N ASN A 134 -24.96 -14.78 9.60
CA ASN A 134 -24.10 -14.72 8.41
C ASN A 134 -22.71 -15.30 8.70
N ARG A 135 -22.63 -16.54 9.17
CA ARG A 135 -21.38 -17.18 9.55
C ARG A 135 -20.39 -17.20 8.39
N VAL A 136 -19.23 -16.58 8.58
CA VAL A 136 -18.12 -16.63 7.65
C VAL A 136 -17.50 -18.03 7.67
N LYS A 137 -17.47 -18.70 6.51
CA LYS A 137 -16.90 -20.03 6.32
C LYS A 137 -15.57 -20.01 5.61
N LEU A 138 -15.32 -18.96 4.82
CA LEU A 138 -14.13 -18.80 4.02
C LEU A 138 -13.63 -17.37 4.10
N VAL A 139 -12.34 -17.21 4.36
CA VAL A 139 -11.62 -15.92 4.33
C VAL A 139 -10.54 -16.01 3.27
N LEU A 140 -10.63 -15.20 2.24
CA LEU A 140 -9.64 -15.12 1.17
C LEU A 140 -8.64 -13.99 1.46
N ILE A 141 -7.36 -14.32 1.48
CA ILE A 141 -6.26 -13.37 1.71
C ILE A 141 -5.44 -13.27 0.43
N SER A 142 -5.44 -12.11 -0.19
CA SER A 142 -4.75 -11.83 -1.45
C SER A 142 -3.81 -10.64 -1.29
N GLY A 143 -2.74 -10.63 -2.07
CA GLY A 143 -1.76 -9.54 -2.10
C GLY A 143 -0.55 -9.90 -2.96
N PRO A 144 0.28 -8.92 -3.32
CA PRO A 144 1.47 -9.14 -4.11
C PRO A 144 2.50 -10.01 -3.38
N SER A 145 3.54 -10.42 -4.09
CA SER A 145 4.67 -11.15 -3.49
C SER A 145 5.29 -10.31 -2.38
N SER A 146 5.75 -10.96 -1.33
CA SER A 146 6.39 -10.33 -0.15
C SER A 146 5.52 -9.29 0.60
N SER A 147 4.20 -9.28 0.39
CA SER A 147 3.27 -8.37 1.10
C SER A 147 2.90 -8.80 2.52
N GLY A 148 3.47 -9.90 3.02
CA GLY A 148 3.18 -10.38 4.36
C GLY A 148 1.91 -11.23 4.51
N LYS A 149 1.32 -11.75 3.42
CA LYS A 149 0.11 -12.61 3.45
C LYS A 149 0.19 -13.73 4.47
N THR A 150 1.30 -14.46 4.48
CA THR A 150 1.51 -15.59 5.40
C THR A 150 1.55 -15.15 6.86
N THR A 151 2.23 -14.05 7.16
CA THR A 151 2.29 -13.47 8.51
C THR A 151 0.92 -12.99 8.95
N PHE A 152 0.21 -12.28 8.08
CA PHE A 152 -1.16 -11.82 8.32
C PHE A 152 -2.11 -13.00 8.60
N SER A 153 -2.07 -14.06 7.77
CA SER A 153 -2.90 -15.26 7.94
C SER A 153 -2.66 -15.93 9.30
N LYS A 154 -1.42 -16.05 9.72
CA LYS A 154 -1.06 -16.64 11.03
C LYS A 154 -1.56 -15.77 12.19
N ARG A 155 -1.34 -14.45 12.15
CA ARG A 155 -1.82 -13.52 13.17
C ARG A 155 -3.35 -13.48 13.24
N LEU A 156 -4.04 -13.44 12.09
CA LEU A 156 -5.50 -13.51 12.03
C LEU A 156 -6.03 -14.82 12.61
N SER A 157 -5.36 -15.96 12.33
CA SER A 157 -5.74 -17.25 12.91
C SER A 157 -5.67 -17.22 14.44
N VAL A 158 -4.65 -16.60 15.02
CA VAL A 158 -4.55 -16.42 16.47
C VAL A 158 -5.70 -15.62 17.02
N GLN A 159 -6.03 -14.46 16.40
CA GLN A 159 -7.14 -13.60 16.84
C GLN A 159 -8.50 -14.29 16.69
N LEU A 160 -8.70 -15.09 15.65
CA LEU A 160 -9.92 -15.89 15.49
C LEU A 160 -10.04 -16.97 16.59
N MET A 161 -8.92 -17.57 17.02
CA MET A 161 -8.92 -18.52 18.14
C MET A 161 -9.27 -17.86 19.47
N THR A 162 -8.85 -16.61 19.72
CA THR A 162 -9.26 -15.87 20.93
C THR A 162 -10.75 -15.63 20.97
N ASN A 163 -11.41 -15.53 19.80
CA ASN A 163 -12.87 -15.44 19.67
C ASN A 163 -13.56 -16.82 19.66
N GLY A 164 -12.86 -17.90 20.01
CA GLY A 164 -13.43 -19.26 20.07
C GLY A 164 -13.62 -19.94 18.71
N LEU A 165 -13.14 -19.35 17.63
CA LEU A 165 -13.17 -19.95 16.29
C LEU A 165 -11.96 -20.84 16.08
N ARG A 166 -12.08 -21.87 15.21
CA ARG A 166 -10.99 -22.77 14.85
C ARG A 166 -10.70 -22.66 13.34
N PRO A 167 -9.89 -21.68 12.92
CA PRO A 167 -9.53 -21.53 11.51
C PRO A 167 -8.61 -22.66 11.05
N TYR A 168 -8.73 -23.06 9.79
CA TYR A 168 -7.80 -23.94 9.11
C TYR A 168 -7.13 -23.17 7.97
N PRO A 169 -5.85 -22.78 8.10
CA PRO A 169 -5.16 -22.04 7.06
C PRO A 169 -4.77 -22.95 5.89
N ILE A 170 -5.07 -22.53 4.67
CA ILE A 170 -4.69 -23.21 3.44
C ILE A 170 -3.82 -22.24 2.63
N ALA A 171 -2.55 -22.60 2.41
CA ALA A 171 -1.66 -21.86 1.55
C ALA A 171 -1.73 -22.45 0.12
N LEU A 172 -2.14 -21.65 -0.86
CA LEU A 172 -2.24 -22.10 -2.25
C LEU A 172 -0.89 -22.53 -2.82
N ASP A 173 0.20 -21.92 -2.34
CA ASP A 173 1.57 -22.29 -2.74
C ASP A 173 1.91 -23.76 -2.47
N ASN A 174 1.25 -24.39 -1.49
CA ASN A 174 1.44 -25.82 -1.22
C ASN A 174 0.85 -26.76 -2.28
N TYR A 175 0.06 -26.21 -3.19
CA TYR A 175 -0.62 -26.97 -4.26
C TYR A 175 0.00 -26.75 -5.63
N PHE A 176 1.08 -25.95 -5.71
CA PHE A 176 1.80 -25.82 -6.96
C PHE A 176 2.47 -27.14 -7.34
N VAL A 177 2.33 -27.48 -8.59
CA VAL A 177 3.02 -28.59 -9.24
C VAL A 177 4.13 -28.04 -10.15
N ASN A 178 5.02 -28.90 -10.61
CA ASN A 178 6.02 -28.48 -11.58
C ASN A 178 5.35 -27.95 -12.86
N ARG A 179 6.03 -27.08 -13.59
CA ARG A 179 5.48 -26.48 -14.81
C ARG A 179 5.09 -27.52 -15.86
N GLU A 180 5.83 -28.62 -15.91
CA GLU A 180 5.57 -29.74 -16.82
C GLU A 180 4.24 -30.45 -16.50
N ASP A 181 3.87 -30.49 -15.22
CA ASP A 181 2.67 -31.14 -14.71
C ASP A 181 1.46 -30.20 -14.61
N THR A 182 1.66 -28.90 -14.92
CA THR A 182 0.60 -27.89 -14.84
C THR A 182 -0.39 -28.09 -16.00
N PRO A 183 -1.70 -28.26 -15.71
CA PRO A 183 -2.71 -28.32 -16.77
C PRO A 183 -2.70 -27.05 -17.63
N ARG A 184 -2.85 -27.24 -18.93
CA ARG A 184 -3.00 -26.12 -19.87
C ARG A 184 -4.48 -25.87 -20.13
N ASP A 185 -4.81 -24.62 -20.43
CA ASP A 185 -6.15 -24.26 -20.87
C ASP A 185 -6.43 -24.73 -22.30
N ALA A 186 -7.63 -24.44 -22.83
CA ALA A 186 -8.03 -24.80 -24.16
C ALA A 186 -7.18 -24.18 -25.29
N ASN A 187 -6.45 -23.08 -24.98
CA ASN A 187 -5.56 -22.40 -25.93
C ASN A 187 -4.10 -22.87 -25.81
N GLY A 188 -3.80 -23.75 -24.84
CA GLY A 188 -2.47 -24.26 -24.57
C GLY A 188 -1.64 -23.39 -23.65
N ASP A 189 -2.23 -22.36 -23.00
CA ASP A 189 -1.59 -21.48 -22.03
C ASP A 189 -1.60 -22.09 -20.61
N TYR A 190 -0.61 -21.68 -19.78
CA TYR A 190 -0.48 -22.09 -18.40
C TYR A 190 -1.27 -21.20 -17.46
#